data_f1071aa29cb07d026f45883772ae685d
#
_entry.id   f1071aa29cb07d026f45883772ae685d
#
_cell.length_a   1.000
_cell.length_b   1.000
_cell.length_c   1.000
_cell.angle_alpha   90.00
_cell.angle_beta   90.00
_cell.angle_gamma   90.00
#
_symmetry.space_group_name_H-M   'P 1'
#
loop_
_entity.id
_entity.type
_entity.pdbx_description
1 polymer ?
#
loop_
_entity_poly.entity_id
_entity_poly.type
_entity_poly.pdbx_seq_one_letter_code
_entity_poly.pdbx_strand_id
1 'polypeptide(L)'
;YSSAASDVYKRQADHSDYIRLLRRLRSIKKVKKIFIRSGIRYDYMLQDKNNDFLDELVQYHVSGQLKVAPEHASNKVLDLMGKPHIEVYEEFEKRFYAATKKCGKEQYLVPYLMSSHPGCTLEEAVELAVFLKKHNIRPEQVQDFYPTPGTISTAMFWTGLNPYTMEPVFVPRTPEEKRMQRALLQYFKPENHDIVEKALIMAKRRDLIGTGKDCLIAPSPQRAAQRGGSSDRRKPGARSQQSAPKQQYRSSGHNAPNDRERGKPNGRKTAQTKKHAGKPRS
;
A
#
# COMPACT_ATOMS: atom_id res chain seq x y z
N TYR A 1 38.87 10.20 -10.82
CA TYR A 1 37.49 10.15 -10.24
C TYR A 1 36.96 8.71 -10.06
N SER A 2 37.70 7.67 -10.52
CA SER A 2 37.22 6.28 -10.45
C SER A 2 37.51 5.54 -9.14
N SER A 3 38.44 6.00 -8.30
CA SER A 3 38.84 5.25 -7.11
C SER A 3 37.87 5.41 -5.91
N ALA A 4 37.33 6.60 -5.69
CA ALA A 4 36.44 6.85 -4.57
C ALA A 4 35.06 6.17 -4.75
N ALA A 5 34.52 6.15 -5.97
CA ALA A 5 33.27 5.45 -6.28
C ALA A 5 33.43 3.92 -6.15
N SER A 6 34.57 3.37 -6.57
CA SER A 6 34.90 1.93 -6.44
C SER A 6 34.98 1.49 -4.98
N ASP A 7 35.48 2.34 -4.07
CA ASP A 7 35.58 2.01 -2.64
C ASP A 7 34.22 2.04 -1.93
N VAL A 8 33.27 2.84 -2.37
CA VAL A 8 31.91 2.85 -1.83
C VAL A 8 31.19 1.53 -2.15
N TYR A 9 31.39 0.97 -3.35
CA TYR A 9 30.82 -0.33 -3.74
C TYR A 9 31.51 -1.55 -3.08
N LYS A 10 32.74 -1.40 -2.59
CA LYS A 10 33.47 -2.47 -1.93
C LYS A 10 33.18 -2.56 -0.43
N ARG A 11 32.56 -1.54 0.18
CA ARG A 11 32.16 -1.61 1.59
C ARG A 11 30.99 -2.58 1.71
N GLN A 12 31.23 -3.70 2.33
CA GLN A 12 30.17 -4.63 2.69
C GLN A 12 29.19 -3.93 3.64
N ALA A 13 27.89 -4.18 3.46
CA ALA A 13 26.90 -3.74 4.43
C ALA A 13 27.20 -4.41 5.78
N ASP A 14 27.44 -3.61 6.80
CA ASP A 14 27.71 -4.05 8.17
C ASP A 14 26.89 -3.21 9.14
N HIS A 15 26.01 -3.84 9.88
CA HIS A 15 25.15 -3.21 10.88
C HIS A 15 25.67 -3.39 12.32
N SER A 16 26.88 -3.91 12.52
CA SER A 16 27.45 -4.21 13.86
C SER A 16 27.47 -2.99 14.76
N ASP A 17 27.88 -1.82 14.26
CA ASP A 17 27.90 -0.58 15.01
C ASP A 17 26.49 -0.11 15.38
N TYR A 18 25.53 -0.26 14.47
CA TYR A 18 24.15 0.11 14.73
C TYR A 18 23.51 -0.82 15.79
N ILE A 19 23.74 -2.12 15.68
CA ILE A 19 23.32 -3.10 16.69
C ILE A 19 23.92 -2.75 18.06
N ARG A 20 25.20 -2.46 18.11
CA ARG A 20 25.92 -2.09 19.35
C ARG A 20 25.29 -0.82 19.97
N LEU A 21 25.00 0.19 19.16
CA LEU A 21 24.31 1.39 19.62
C LEU A 21 22.93 1.08 20.21
N LEU A 22 22.11 0.30 19.50
CA LEU A 22 20.77 -0.08 19.95
C LEU A 22 20.81 -0.88 21.26
N ARG A 23 21.74 -1.82 21.40
CA ARG A 23 21.94 -2.62 22.62
C ARG A 23 22.39 -1.73 23.78
N ARG A 24 23.31 -0.78 23.53
CA ARG A 24 23.76 0.18 24.56
C ARG A 24 22.63 1.10 25.02
N LEU A 25 21.83 1.62 24.09
CA LEU A 25 20.67 2.44 24.44
C LEU A 25 19.65 1.64 25.27
N ARG A 26 19.43 0.39 24.97
CA ARG A 26 18.55 -0.51 25.71
C ARG A 26 19.04 -0.83 27.13
N SER A 27 20.34 -0.79 27.38
CA SER A 27 20.94 -1.03 28.70
C SER A 27 20.87 0.18 29.63
N ILE A 28 20.45 1.36 29.16
CA ILE A 28 20.36 2.57 29.98
C ILE A 28 19.25 2.40 31.02
N LYS A 29 19.58 2.62 32.30
CA LYS A 29 18.63 2.58 33.42
C LYS A 29 17.45 3.51 33.16
N LYS A 30 16.22 3.03 33.36
CA LYS A 30 14.94 3.70 33.09
C LYS A 30 14.48 3.70 31.60
N VAL A 31 15.29 3.29 30.64
CA VAL A 31 14.81 3.06 29.26
C VAL A 31 14.08 1.72 29.23
N LYS A 32 12.79 1.75 28.89
CA LYS A 32 11.97 0.53 28.84
C LYS A 32 11.97 -0.11 27.44
N LYS A 33 11.86 0.69 26.39
CA LYS A 33 11.81 0.24 24.99
C LYS A 33 12.43 1.28 24.07
N ILE A 34 13.04 0.83 22.99
CA ILE A 34 13.58 1.67 21.93
C ILE A 34 13.01 1.15 20.61
N PHE A 35 12.27 1.99 19.91
CA PHE A 35 11.69 1.65 18.63
C PHE A 35 12.29 2.48 17.51
N ILE A 36 12.57 1.81 16.38
CA ILE A 36 12.95 2.47 15.13
C ILE A 36 11.67 2.91 14.43
N ARG A 37 11.50 4.22 14.27
CA ARG A 37 10.33 4.84 13.61
C ARG A 37 10.59 5.25 12.18
N SER A 38 11.84 5.46 11.81
CA SER A 38 12.25 5.74 10.43
C SER A 38 12.17 4.50 9.57
N GLY A 39 12.08 4.69 8.25
CA GLY A 39 12.27 3.60 7.30
C GLY A 39 13.69 3.04 7.37
N ILE A 40 13.85 1.76 7.06
CA ILE A 40 15.14 1.09 6.97
C ILE A 40 15.48 0.77 5.52
N ARG A 41 16.78 0.74 5.23
CA ARG A 41 17.34 0.25 3.97
C ARG A 41 17.39 -1.27 4.01
N TYR A 42 16.29 -1.90 3.61
CA TYR A 42 16.14 -3.36 3.61
C TYR A 42 17.11 -4.06 2.64
N ASP A 43 17.50 -3.38 1.57
CA ASP A 43 18.48 -3.85 0.60
C ASP A 43 19.88 -4.04 1.22
N TYR A 44 20.34 -3.07 2.02
CA TYR A 44 21.60 -3.21 2.76
C TYR A 44 21.51 -4.26 3.86
N MET A 45 20.33 -4.39 4.49
CA MET A 45 20.13 -5.43 5.50
C MET A 45 20.25 -6.83 4.90
N LEU A 46 19.77 -7.05 3.67
CA LEU A 46 19.91 -8.33 2.98
C LEU A 46 21.34 -8.64 2.53
N GLN A 47 22.16 -7.60 2.33
CA GLN A 47 23.58 -7.73 1.97
C GLN A 47 24.48 -7.95 3.18
N ASP A 48 23.98 -7.69 4.39
CA ASP A 48 24.73 -7.97 5.61
C ASP A 48 24.88 -9.49 5.81
N LYS A 49 26.10 -9.96 5.88
CA LYS A 49 26.41 -11.38 6.08
C LYS A 49 25.96 -11.88 7.45
N ASN A 50 25.88 -10.98 8.42
CA ASN A 50 25.42 -11.27 9.76
C ASN A 50 23.92 -10.93 9.82
N ASN A 51 23.04 -11.92 9.77
CA ASN A 51 21.58 -11.71 9.89
C ASN A 51 21.13 -11.19 11.27
N ASP A 52 22.08 -10.91 12.16
CA ASP A 52 21.83 -10.45 13.53
C ASP A 52 20.99 -9.19 13.59
N PHE A 53 21.13 -8.28 12.61
CA PHE A 53 20.38 -7.02 12.63
C PHE A 53 18.88 -7.22 12.44
N LEU A 54 18.46 -8.13 11.56
CA LEU A 54 17.04 -8.41 11.36
C LEU A 54 16.42 -9.05 12.61
N ASP A 55 17.11 -10.01 13.23
CA ASP A 55 16.67 -10.68 14.45
C ASP A 55 16.60 -9.69 15.63
N GLU A 56 17.63 -8.84 15.82
CA GLU A 56 17.64 -7.78 16.86
C GLU A 56 16.49 -6.77 16.63
N LEU A 57 16.30 -6.33 15.38
CA LEU A 57 15.27 -5.39 14.98
C LEU A 57 13.87 -5.92 15.32
N VAL A 58 13.54 -7.10 14.84
CA VAL A 58 12.23 -7.74 15.04
C VAL A 58 12.00 -8.00 16.53
N GLN A 59 13.03 -8.47 17.23
CA GLN A 59 12.88 -8.83 18.64
C GLN A 59 12.70 -7.62 19.57
N TYR A 60 13.34 -6.48 19.29
CA TYR A 60 13.42 -5.41 20.27
C TYR A 60 12.97 -4.03 19.77
N HIS A 61 12.99 -3.77 18.46
CA HIS A 61 12.94 -2.41 17.93
C HIS A 61 11.77 -2.10 17.01
N VAL A 62 10.91 -3.08 16.71
CA VAL A 62 9.66 -2.91 15.97
C VAL A 62 8.48 -2.88 16.95
N SER A 63 7.71 -1.79 16.92
CA SER A 63 6.56 -1.59 17.81
C SER A 63 5.25 -2.19 17.33
N GLY A 64 5.28 -3.06 16.31
CA GLY A 64 4.13 -3.64 15.61
C GLY A 64 4.15 -3.33 14.11
N GLN A 65 4.70 -2.20 13.69
CA GLN A 65 4.82 -1.82 12.29
C GLN A 65 6.24 -1.38 11.97
N LEU A 66 6.75 -1.84 10.83
CA LEU A 66 8.02 -1.43 10.27
C LEU A 66 7.79 -0.75 8.92
N LYS A 67 8.27 0.50 8.80
CA LYS A 67 8.19 1.27 7.57
C LYS A 67 9.35 0.92 6.64
N VAL A 68 9.04 0.66 5.39
CA VAL A 68 10.01 0.38 4.31
C VAL A 68 9.60 1.11 3.04
N ALA A 69 10.54 1.43 2.19
CA ALA A 69 10.29 2.27 1.02
C ALA A 69 10.69 1.54 -0.29
N PRO A 70 9.92 0.53 -0.73
CA PRO A 70 10.11 -0.05 -2.06
C PRO A 70 9.79 0.96 -3.18
N GLU A 71 8.91 1.91 -2.94
CA GLU A 71 8.46 3.01 -3.80
C GLU A 71 7.63 2.57 -4.99
N HIS A 72 8.01 1.52 -5.71
CA HIS A 72 7.32 0.99 -6.89
C HIS A 72 7.48 -0.53 -7.01
N ALA A 73 6.73 -1.18 -7.91
CA ALA A 73 6.86 -2.60 -8.23
C ALA A 73 7.43 -2.86 -9.62
N SER A 74 7.39 -1.88 -10.52
CA SER A 74 8.00 -2.02 -11.85
C SER A 74 9.51 -1.76 -11.79
N ASN A 75 10.32 -2.75 -12.20
CA ASN A 75 11.76 -2.63 -12.21
C ASN A 75 12.25 -1.49 -13.14
N LYS A 76 11.54 -1.24 -14.24
CA LYS A 76 11.82 -0.12 -15.13
C LYS A 76 11.74 1.24 -14.43
N VAL A 77 10.74 1.42 -13.55
CA VAL A 77 10.60 2.65 -12.76
C VAL A 77 11.61 2.68 -11.61
N LEU A 78 11.87 1.54 -10.99
CA LEU A 78 12.86 1.41 -9.90
C LEU A 78 14.28 1.73 -10.38
N ASP A 79 14.65 1.34 -11.61
CA ASP A 79 15.92 1.71 -12.23
C ASP A 79 16.07 3.23 -12.36
N LEU A 80 15.02 3.92 -12.81
CA LEU A 80 15.00 5.38 -12.90
C LEU A 80 15.03 6.06 -11.53
N MET A 81 14.50 5.41 -10.50
CA MET A 81 14.60 5.88 -9.12
C MET A 81 15.95 5.60 -8.48
N GLY A 82 16.80 4.78 -9.09
CA GLY A 82 18.03 4.27 -8.48
C GLY A 82 17.75 3.40 -7.25
N LYS A 83 16.66 2.64 -7.30
CA LYS A 83 16.22 1.72 -6.24
C LYS A 83 16.51 0.27 -6.61
N PRO A 84 16.67 -0.62 -5.61
CA PRO A 84 16.73 -2.05 -5.89
C PRO A 84 15.44 -2.56 -6.53
N HIS A 85 15.57 -3.58 -7.36
CA HIS A 85 14.43 -4.24 -7.99
C HIS A 85 13.46 -4.83 -6.97
N ILE A 86 12.22 -5.06 -7.38
CA ILE A 86 11.14 -5.47 -6.48
C ILE A 86 11.39 -6.82 -5.81
N GLU A 87 12.13 -7.71 -6.46
CA GLU A 87 12.47 -9.03 -5.94
C GLU A 87 13.30 -8.94 -4.65
N VAL A 88 14.09 -7.88 -4.51
CA VAL A 88 14.83 -7.59 -3.27
C VAL A 88 13.89 -7.28 -2.12
N TYR A 89 12.80 -6.56 -2.41
CA TYR A 89 11.75 -6.31 -1.41
C TYR A 89 10.98 -7.59 -1.06
N GLU A 90 10.62 -8.41 -2.05
CA GLU A 90 9.91 -9.69 -1.83
C GLU A 90 10.76 -10.64 -0.95
N GLU A 91 12.07 -10.71 -1.18
CA GLU A 91 12.97 -11.53 -0.33
C GLU A 91 13.07 -10.95 1.10
N PHE A 92 13.15 -9.63 1.24
CA PHE A 92 13.12 -8.98 2.55
C PHE A 92 11.80 -9.26 3.29
N GLU A 93 10.66 -9.11 2.62
CA GLU A 93 9.34 -9.39 3.17
C GLU A 93 9.26 -10.82 3.73
N LYS A 94 9.70 -11.79 2.94
CA LYS A 94 9.76 -13.21 3.34
C LYS A 94 10.63 -13.42 4.59
N ARG A 95 11.82 -12.84 4.64
CA ARG A 95 12.71 -12.94 5.80
C ARG A 95 12.14 -12.24 7.03
N PHE A 96 11.55 -11.08 6.86
CA PHE A 96 10.92 -10.32 7.94
C PHE A 96 9.80 -11.13 8.61
N TYR A 97 8.87 -11.69 7.84
CA TYR A 97 7.79 -12.50 8.40
C TYR A 97 8.27 -13.82 8.99
N ALA A 98 9.32 -14.43 8.45
CA ALA A 98 9.95 -15.59 9.06
C ALA A 98 10.57 -15.27 10.44
N ALA A 99 11.29 -14.16 10.54
CA ALA A 99 11.88 -13.68 11.80
C ALA A 99 10.80 -13.30 12.84
N THR A 100 9.75 -12.61 12.40
CA THR A 100 8.60 -12.23 13.23
C THR A 100 7.91 -13.47 13.81
N LYS A 101 7.67 -14.49 12.99
CA LYS A 101 7.09 -15.77 13.41
C LYS A 101 7.99 -16.49 14.41
N LYS A 102 9.32 -16.54 14.17
CA LYS A 102 10.31 -17.12 15.09
C LYS A 102 10.28 -16.44 16.46
N CYS A 103 10.06 -15.13 16.51
CA CYS A 103 9.97 -14.37 17.76
C CYS A 103 8.58 -14.41 18.42
N GLY A 104 7.58 -15.07 17.83
CA GLY A 104 6.21 -15.14 18.35
C GLY A 104 5.52 -13.77 18.43
N LYS A 105 5.81 -12.86 17.49
CA LYS A 105 5.25 -11.51 17.47
C LYS A 105 4.36 -11.28 16.27
N GLU A 106 3.39 -10.40 16.44
CA GLU A 106 2.55 -9.87 15.36
C GLU A 106 3.10 -8.51 14.93
N GLN A 107 3.80 -8.51 13.80
CA GLN A 107 4.40 -7.31 13.23
C GLN A 107 4.14 -7.27 11.73
N TYR A 108 3.96 -6.05 11.19
CA TYR A 108 3.56 -5.82 9.81
C TYR A 108 4.51 -4.85 9.12
N LEU A 109 4.74 -5.07 7.83
CA LEU A 109 5.41 -4.11 6.97
C LEU A 109 4.43 -3.04 6.52
N VAL A 110 4.89 -1.80 6.50
CA VAL A 110 4.17 -0.65 5.93
C VAL A 110 4.98 -0.13 4.76
N PRO A 111 4.74 -0.62 3.53
CA PRO A 111 5.47 -0.16 2.37
C PRO A 111 5.02 1.25 1.97
N TYR A 112 5.98 2.14 1.80
CA TYR A 112 5.76 3.43 1.15
C TYR A 112 5.86 3.25 -0.34
N LEU A 113 4.84 3.74 -1.05
CA LEU A 113 4.69 3.64 -2.49
C LEU A 113 4.38 5.01 -3.06
N MET A 114 4.90 5.25 -4.25
CA MET A 114 4.81 6.54 -4.93
C MET A 114 4.13 6.39 -6.28
N SER A 115 3.19 7.28 -6.58
CA SER A 115 2.61 7.42 -7.92
C SER A 115 3.27 8.56 -8.69
N SER A 116 3.12 8.55 -9.99
CA SER A 116 3.47 9.66 -10.88
C SER A 116 4.96 10.02 -10.93
N HIS A 117 5.85 9.06 -10.62
CA HIS A 117 7.29 9.26 -10.81
C HIS A 117 7.62 9.35 -12.32
N PRO A 118 8.62 10.15 -12.74
CA PRO A 118 9.14 10.08 -14.10
C PRO A 118 9.45 8.63 -14.51
N GLY A 119 9.03 8.24 -15.71
CA GLY A 119 9.12 6.88 -16.21
C GLY A 119 7.92 5.97 -15.86
N CYS A 120 7.04 6.38 -14.97
CA CYS A 120 5.83 5.64 -14.67
C CYS A 120 4.71 5.99 -15.65
N THR A 121 4.50 5.18 -16.66
CA THR A 121 3.32 5.25 -17.51
C THR A 121 2.12 4.59 -16.85
N LEU A 122 0.99 4.56 -17.54
CA LEU A 122 -0.19 3.87 -17.03
C LEU A 122 0.01 2.35 -16.94
N GLU A 123 0.88 1.79 -17.77
CA GLU A 123 1.21 0.35 -17.77
C GLU A 123 1.95 -0.03 -16.48
N GLU A 124 3.01 0.70 -16.11
CA GLU A 124 3.74 0.46 -14.87
C GLU A 124 2.89 0.76 -13.62
N ALA A 125 1.96 1.72 -13.70
CA ALA A 125 1.02 1.97 -12.61
C ALA A 125 0.04 0.80 -12.42
N VAL A 126 -0.39 0.13 -13.49
CA VAL A 126 -1.20 -1.09 -13.41
C VAL A 126 -0.39 -2.26 -12.86
N GLU A 127 0.88 -2.40 -13.26
CA GLU A 127 1.80 -3.39 -12.71
C GLU A 127 1.90 -3.26 -11.18
N LEU A 128 2.06 -2.03 -10.67
CA LEU A 128 2.07 -1.75 -9.25
C LEU A 128 0.74 -2.14 -8.58
N ALA A 129 -0.41 -1.84 -9.19
CA ALA A 129 -1.72 -2.22 -8.64
C ALA A 129 -1.90 -3.74 -8.56
N VAL A 130 -1.42 -4.49 -9.55
CA VAL A 130 -1.42 -5.97 -9.56
C VAL A 130 -0.52 -6.50 -8.44
N PHE A 131 0.66 -5.92 -8.26
CA PHE A 131 1.56 -6.27 -7.15
C PHE A 131 0.89 -6.07 -5.80
N LEU A 132 0.24 -4.92 -5.57
CA LEU A 132 -0.48 -4.63 -4.34
C LEU A 132 -1.56 -5.67 -4.05
N LYS A 133 -2.29 -6.10 -5.08
CA LYS A 133 -3.30 -7.13 -4.93
C LYS A 133 -2.69 -8.49 -4.57
N LYS A 134 -1.64 -8.89 -5.27
CA LYS A 134 -0.93 -10.16 -5.03
C LYS A 134 -0.43 -10.27 -3.59
N HIS A 135 0.10 -9.18 -3.05
CA HIS A 135 0.63 -9.11 -1.68
C HIS A 135 -0.41 -8.69 -0.63
N ASN A 136 -1.68 -8.52 -1.02
CA ASN A 136 -2.76 -8.04 -0.13
C ASN A 136 -2.41 -6.73 0.60
N ILE A 137 -1.70 -5.85 -0.08
CA ILE A 137 -1.32 -4.52 0.43
C ILE A 137 -2.42 -3.52 0.05
N ARG A 138 -2.93 -2.80 1.04
CA ARG A 138 -3.98 -1.77 0.86
C ARG A 138 -3.49 -0.45 1.44
N PRO A 139 -2.76 0.37 0.67
CA PRO A 139 -2.22 1.62 1.17
C PRO A 139 -3.34 2.63 1.45
N GLU A 140 -3.44 3.09 2.68
CA GLU A 140 -4.39 4.15 3.06
C GLU A 140 -3.92 5.52 2.57
N GLN A 141 -2.62 5.77 2.68
CA GLN A 141 -1.97 6.99 2.22
C GLN A 141 -1.13 6.70 0.99
N VAL A 142 -1.32 7.50 -0.05
CA VAL A 142 -0.57 7.44 -1.30
C VAL A 142 0.06 8.80 -1.53
N GLN A 143 1.34 8.79 -1.88
CA GLN A 143 2.10 9.99 -2.20
C GLN A 143 2.35 10.05 -3.71
N ASP A 144 2.03 11.19 -4.32
CA ASP A 144 2.50 11.49 -5.67
C ASP A 144 3.95 11.95 -5.63
N PHE A 145 4.66 11.69 -6.71
CA PHE A 145 5.99 12.27 -6.90
C PHE A 145 5.94 13.80 -6.77
N TYR A 146 6.80 14.31 -5.91
CA TYR A 146 7.01 15.74 -5.73
C TYR A 146 8.47 16.09 -6.05
N PRO A 147 8.70 17.01 -7.02
CA PRO A 147 10.06 17.38 -7.41
C PRO A 147 10.82 18.03 -6.26
N THR A 148 11.85 17.35 -5.77
CA THR A 148 12.72 17.86 -4.71
C THR A 148 14.03 18.35 -5.33
N PRO A 149 14.48 19.59 -5.10
CA PRO A 149 15.72 20.11 -5.67
C PRO A 149 16.93 19.21 -5.39
N GLY A 150 17.83 19.10 -6.37
CA GLY A 150 19.06 18.33 -6.25
C GLY A 150 18.91 16.82 -6.47
N THR A 151 17.76 16.33 -6.90
CA THR A 151 17.56 14.91 -7.20
C THR A 151 17.52 14.64 -8.71
N ILE A 152 17.99 13.45 -9.10
CA ILE A 152 17.93 12.97 -10.49
C ILE A 152 16.50 12.88 -11.00
N SER A 153 15.57 12.40 -10.17
CA SER A 153 14.15 12.35 -10.51
C SER A 153 13.57 13.73 -10.83
N THR A 154 14.02 14.77 -10.14
CA THR A 154 13.62 16.16 -10.45
C THR A 154 14.20 16.64 -11.77
N ALA A 155 15.43 16.28 -12.09
CA ALA A 155 16.00 16.57 -13.42
C ALA A 155 15.19 15.90 -14.53
N MET A 156 14.86 14.61 -14.38
CA MET A 156 13.99 13.90 -15.32
C MET A 156 12.60 14.54 -15.43
N PHE A 157 12.02 14.96 -14.30
CA PHE A 157 10.70 15.59 -14.28
C PHE A 157 10.65 16.88 -15.12
N TRP A 158 11.68 17.72 -15.02
CA TRP A 158 11.72 18.99 -15.73
C TRP A 158 12.15 18.85 -17.19
N THR A 159 13.17 18.03 -17.44
CA THR A 159 13.76 17.89 -18.79
C THR A 159 13.04 16.87 -19.67
N GLY A 160 12.39 15.87 -19.07
CA GLY A 160 11.86 14.71 -19.79
C GLY A 160 12.98 13.79 -20.33
N LEU A 161 14.20 13.90 -19.80
CA LEU A 161 15.36 13.12 -20.22
C LEU A 161 15.98 12.42 -19.01
N ASN A 162 16.51 11.21 -19.24
CA ASN A 162 17.37 10.54 -18.26
C ASN A 162 18.74 11.24 -18.23
N PRO A 163 19.16 11.83 -17.10
CA PRO A 163 20.42 12.57 -17.03
C PRO A 163 21.68 11.74 -17.29
N TYR A 164 21.60 10.41 -17.22
CA TYR A 164 22.74 9.52 -17.46
C TYR A 164 22.84 9.07 -18.92
N THR A 165 21.72 8.78 -19.58
CA THR A 165 21.69 8.23 -20.93
C THR A 165 21.24 9.24 -21.97
N MET A 166 20.66 10.37 -21.53
CA MET A 166 20.02 11.38 -22.39
C MET A 166 18.82 10.85 -23.19
N GLU A 167 18.32 9.68 -22.85
CA GLU A 167 17.12 9.11 -23.48
C GLU A 167 15.83 9.78 -22.94
N PRO A 168 14.81 9.91 -23.79
CA PRO A 168 13.51 10.43 -23.38
C PRO A 168 12.88 9.60 -22.27
N VAL A 169 12.36 10.27 -21.24
CA VAL A 169 11.61 9.68 -20.12
C VAL A 169 10.20 10.22 -20.11
N PHE A 170 9.21 9.34 -20.08
CA PHE A 170 7.82 9.75 -19.91
C PHE A 170 7.63 10.44 -18.56
N VAL A 171 6.90 11.53 -18.53
CA VAL A 171 6.58 12.26 -17.29
C VAL A 171 5.09 12.50 -17.23
N PRO A 172 4.38 11.97 -16.20
CA PRO A 172 2.96 12.28 -16.01
C PRO A 172 2.78 13.74 -15.66
N ARG A 173 2.27 14.55 -16.59
CA ARG A 173 2.13 15.99 -16.40
C ARG A 173 0.69 16.42 -16.18
N THR A 174 -0.26 15.72 -16.78
CA THR A 174 -1.67 16.08 -16.69
C THR A 174 -2.27 15.68 -15.35
N PRO A 175 -3.21 16.46 -14.81
CA PRO A 175 -3.95 16.08 -13.61
C PRO A 175 -4.68 14.75 -13.75
N GLU A 176 -5.14 14.42 -14.96
CA GLU A 176 -5.85 13.17 -15.25
C GLU A 176 -4.93 11.96 -15.16
N GLU A 177 -3.73 12.00 -15.76
CA GLU A 177 -2.73 10.93 -15.65
C GLU A 177 -2.36 10.65 -14.20
N LYS A 178 -2.05 11.70 -13.43
CA LYS A 178 -1.71 11.58 -12.01
C LYS A 178 -2.87 11.00 -11.20
N ARG A 179 -4.10 11.45 -11.46
CA ARG A 179 -5.29 10.95 -10.79
C ARG A 179 -5.54 9.47 -11.08
N MET A 180 -5.35 9.02 -12.34
CA MET A 180 -5.47 7.60 -12.70
C MET A 180 -4.42 6.74 -12.00
N GLN A 181 -3.15 7.16 -12.01
CA GLN A 181 -2.08 6.43 -11.34
C GLN A 181 -2.32 6.33 -9.82
N ARG A 182 -2.74 7.44 -9.18
CA ARG A 182 -3.10 7.44 -7.76
C ARG A 182 -4.27 6.52 -7.45
N ALA A 183 -5.31 6.53 -8.29
CA ALA A 183 -6.48 5.69 -8.10
C ALA A 183 -6.14 4.19 -8.21
N LEU A 184 -5.21 3.81 -9.09
CA LEU A 184 -4.71 2.44 -9.22
C LEU A 184 -4.04 1.93 -7.93
N LEU A 185 -3.32 2.78 -7.18
CA LEU A 185 -2.77 2.38 -5.88
C LEU A 185 -3.86 2.15 -4.82
N GLN A 186 -5.02 2.76 -4.99
CA GLN A 186 -6.17 2.62 -4.10
C GLN A 186 -7.38 2.02 -4.84
N TYR A 187 -7.12 1.03 -5.71
CA TYR A 187 -8.14 0.40 -6.56
C TYR A 187 -9.30 -0.20 -5.78
N PHE A 188 -9.07 -0.59 -4.53
CA PHE A 188 -10.04 -1.20 -3.65
C PHE A 188 -11.08 -0.22 -3.06
N LYS A 189 -10.86 1.09 -3.20
CA LYS A 189 -11.79 2.11 -2.73
C LYS A 189 -12.94 2.29 -3.72
N PRO A 190 -14.20 2.22 -3.26
CA PRO A 190 -15.37 2.38 -4.14
C PRO A 190 -15.37 3.67 -4.96
N GLU A 191 -14.94 4.77 -4.36
CA GLU A 191 -14.86 6.08 -5.03
C GLU A 191 -13.88 6.13 -6.20
N ASN A 192 -12.93 5.20 -6.25
CA ASN A 192 -11.96 5.12 -7.35
C ASN A 192 -12.39 4.18 -8.48
N HIS A 193 -13.52 3.48 -8.35
CA HIS A 193 -13.93 2.42 -9.26
C HIS A 193 -13.93 2.87 -10.72
N ASP A 194 -14.64 3.95 -11.04
CA ASP A 194 -14.81 4.41 -12.43
C ASP A 194 -13.50 4.88 -13.06
N ILE A 195 -12.65 5.54 -12.27
CA ILE A 195 -11.36 6.01 -12.77
C ILE A 195 -10.37 4.86 -12.94
N VAL A 196 -10.42 3.85 -12.06
CA VAL A 196 -9.63 2.62 -12.21
C VAL A 196 -10.11 1.83 -13.43
N GLU A 197 -11.42 1.69 -13.64
CA GLU A 197 -11.95 1.05 -14.85
C GLU A 197 -11.46 1.75 -16.11
N LYS A 198 -11.56 3.08 -16.16
CA LYS A 198 -11.04 3.89 -17.28
C LYS A 198 -9.54 3.65 -17.50
N ALA A 199 -8.74 3.69 -16.42
CA ALA A 199 -7.30 3.48 -16.48
C ALA A 199 -6.94 2.09 -17.03
N LEU A 200 -7.61 1.03 -16.57
CA LEU A 200 -7.40 -0.33 -17.03
C LEU A 200 -7.75 -0.50 -18.51
N ILE A 201 -8.81 0.17 -18.98
CA ILE A 201 -9.18 0.14 -20.41
C ILE A 201 -8.13 0.84 -21.27
N MET A 202 -7.65 2.01 -20.83
CA MET A 202 -6.61 2.76 -21.53
C MET A 202 -5.28 1.99 -21.57
N ALA A 203 -4.94 1.31 -20.48
CA ALA A 203 -3.76 0.42 -20.41
C ALA A 203 -3.98 -0.93 -21.14
N LYS A 204 -5.12 -1.16 -21.83
CA LYS A 204 -5.50 -2.42 -22.50
C LYS A 204 -5.53 -3.65 -21.57
N ARG A 205 -5.73 -3.44 -20.26
CA ARG A 205 -5.76 -4.48 -19.24
C ARG A 205 -7.19 -4.75 -18.76
N ARG A 206 -8.10 -5.02 -19.72
CA ARG A 206 -9.49 -5.41 -19.45
C ARG A 206 -9.61 -6.77 -18.74
N ASP A 207 -8.57 -7.59 -18.80
CA ASP A 207 -8.43 -8.83 -18.07
C ASP A 207 -8.53 -8.64 -16.54
N LEU A 208 -8.18 -7.45 -16.04
CA LEU A 208 -8.23 -7.09 -14.62
C LEU A 208 -9.59 -6.56 -14.15
N ILE A 209 -10.60 -6.50 -15.06
CA ILE A 209 -11.98 -6.10 -14.76
C ILE A 209 -12.86 -7.34 -14.79
N GLY A 210 -13.31 -7.81 -13.63
CA GLY A 210 -14.11 -9.02 -13.52
C GLY A 210 -14.31 -9.46 -12.07
N THR A 211 -14.86 -10.68 -11.92
CA THR A 211 -15.12 -11.32 -10.62
C THR A 211 -14.05 -12.35 -10.24
N GLY A 212 -13.06 -12.55 -11.09
CA GLY A 212 -11.94 -13.48 -10.84
C GLY A 212 -11.04 -12.98 -9.70
N LYS A 213 -10.34 -13.93 -9.08
CA LYS A 213 -9.41 -13.63 -7.96
C LYS A 213 -8.29 -12.64 -8.36
N ASP A 214 -7.91 -12.64 -9.63
CA ASP A 214 -6.81 -11.79 -10.13
C ASP A 214 -7.31 -10.43 -10.65
N CYS A 215 -8.63 -10.22 -10.75
CA CYS A 215 -9.22 -8.95 -11.18
C CYS A 215 -9.09 -7.89 -10.08
N LEU A 216 -8.72 -6.67 -10.45
CA LEU A 216 -8.60 -5.54 -9.52
C LEU A 216 -9.96 -5.02 -9.07
N ILE A 217 -10.89 -4.87 -10.01
CA ILE A 217 -12.24 -4.34 -9.78
C ILE A 217 -13.30 -5.21 -10.46
N ALA A 218 -14.53 -5.20 -9.92
CA ALA A 218 -15.69 -5.77 -10.59
C ALA A 218 -16.09 -4.89 -11.79
N PRO A 219 -16.77 -5.45 -12.84
CA PRO A 219 -17.29 -4.63 -13.92
C PRO A 219 -18.37 -3.68 -13.42
N SER A 220 -18.44 -2.47 -13.98
CA SER A 220 -19.52 -1.54 -13.66
C SER A 220 -20.89 -2.12 -14.01
N PRO A 221 -21.97 -1.78 -13.27
CA PRO A 221 -23.32 -2.32 -13.52
C PRO A 221 -23.79 -2.15 -14.97
N GLN A 222 -23.44 -1.03 -15.58
CA GLN A 222 -23.78 -0.72 -16.98
C GLN A 222 -23.12 -1.68 -17.98
N ARG A 223 -21.90 -2.14 -17.69
CA ARG A 223 -21.19 -3.12 -18.53
C ARG A 223 -21.56 -4.57 -18.23
N ALA A 224 -21.93 -4.86 -16.99
CA ALA A 224 -22.47 -6.18 -16.65
C ALA A 224 -23.77 -6.46 -17.42
N ALA A 225 -24.64 -5.45 -17.55
CA ALA A 225 -25.86 -5.55 -18.34
C ALA A 225 -25.60 -5.77 -19.84
N GLN A 226 -24.57 -5.17 -20.42
CA GLN A 226 -24.21 -5.37 -21.84
C GLN A 226 -23.61 -6.75 -22.14
N ARG A 227 -22.95 -7.39 -21.19
CA ARG A 227 -22.42 -8.77 -21.33
C ARG A 227 -23.48 -9.84 -21.11
N GLY A 228 -24.54 -9.55 -20.34
CA GLY A 228 -25.68 -10.47 -20.12
C GLY A 228 -26.64 -10.58 -21.31
N GLY A 229 -26.52 -9.72 -22.32
CA GLY A 229 -27.41 -9.69 -23.49
C GLY A 229 -27.05 -10.64 -24.67
N SER A 230 -25.93 -11.36 -24.56
CA SER A 230 -25.41 -12.23 -25.67
C SER A 230 -25.34 -13.71 -25.29
N SER A 231 -26.22 -14.22 -24.47
CA SER A 231 -26.38 -15.67 -24.31
C SER A 231 -27.71 -16.12 -24.90
N ASP A 232 -27.60 -16.67 -26.10
CA ASP A 232 -28.40 -17.69 -26.78
C ASP A 232 -29.74 -18.01 -26.07
N ARG A 233 -30.83 -17.41 -26.61
CA ARG A 233 -32.20 -17.87 -26.36
C ARG A 233 -32.41 -19.21 -27.06
N ARG A 234 -31.90 -20.31 -26.50
CA ARG A 234 -32.44 -21.63 -26.81
C ARG A 234 -33.70 -21.79 -25.97
N LYS A 235 -34.84 -21.74 -26.65
CA LYS A 235 -36.14 -22.11 -26.10
C LYS A 235 -36.08 -23.55 -25.55
N PRO A 236 -36.44 -23.81 -24.30
CA PRO A 236 -36.76 -25.19 -23.89
C PRO A 236 -38.17 -25.53 -24.38
N GLY A 237 -38.22 -26.61 -25.16
CA GLY A 237 -39.46 -27.22 -25.57
C GLY A 237 -40.32 -27.69 -24.40
N ALA A 238 -41.60 -27.54 -24.56
CA ALA A 238 -42.61 -27.99 -23.64
C ALA A 238 -42.49 -29.49 -23.35
N ARG A 239 -42.47 -29.88 -22.08
CA ARG A 239 -42.84 -31.22 -21.62
C ARG A 239 -43.61 -31.16 -20.30
N SER A 240 -44.79 -31.70 -20.44
CA SER A 240 -45.90 -32.01 -19.54
C SER A 240 -45.61 -32.23 -18.06
N GLN A 241 -46.60 -31.75 -17.31
CA GLN A 241 -47.03 -31.94 -15.94
C GLN A 241 -46.80 -33.35 -15.37
N GLN A 242 -46.30 -33.44 -14.16
CA GLN A 242 -46.82 -34.38 -13.17
C GLN A 242 -46.71 -33.76 -11.76
N SER A 243 -47.85 -33.86 -11.07
CA SER A 243 -48.21 -33.32 -9.77
C SER A 243 -47.72 -34.15 -8.58
N ALA A 244 -47.52 -33.50 -7.42
CA ALA A 244 -47.81 -33.82 -6.05
C ALA A 244 -46.61 -34.11 -5.11
N PRO A 245 -46.72 -33.99 -3.78
CA PRO A 245 -47.61 -33.15 -2.99
C PRO A 245 -46.89 -32.36 -1.87
N LYS A 246 -47.64 -31.42 -1.30
CA LYS A 246 -47.31 -30.59 -0.14
C LYS A 246 -47.06 -31.40 1.14
N GLN A 247 -46.03 -31.08 1.90
CA GLN A 247 -46.03 -31.28 3.34
C GLN A 247 -45.80 -29.98 4.09
N GLN A 248 -46.85 -29.62 4.82
CA GLN A 248 -46.86 -28.59 5.88
C GLN A 248 -46.06 -29.10 7.08
N TYR A 249 -45.21 -28.26 7.64
CA TYR A 249 -44.90 -28.39 9.07
C TYR A 249 -45.15 -27.05 9.76
N ARG A 250 -45.92 -27.20 10.83
CA ARG A 250 -46.52 -26.18 11.68
C ARG A 250 -45.52 -25.54 12.63
N SER A 251 -45.79 -24.29 12.91
CA SER A 251 -45.36 -23.40 13.96
C SER A 251 -45.43 -23.93 15.40
N SER A 252 -44.49 -23.46 16.21
CA SER A 252 -44.70 -23.07 17.63
C SER A 252 -43.55 -22.13 17.93
N GLY A 253 -43.63 -20.89 18.25
CA GLY A 253 -44.48 -20.14 19.15
C GLY A 253 -43.88 -20.15 20.56
N HIS A 254 -43.05 -19.12 20.92
CA HIS A 254 -43.03 -18.68 22.33
C HIS A 254 -42.62 -17.20 22.41
N ASN A 255 -43.42 -16.53 23.21
CA ASN A 255 -43.56 -15.11 23.49
C ASN A 255 -42.39 -14.48 24.23
N ALA A 256 -42.37 -13.14 24.07
CA ALA A 256 -41.65 -12.14 24.85
C ALA A 256 -42.01 -12.12 26.36
N PRO A 257 -41.35 -11.31 27.20
CA PRO A 257 -41.91 -10.00 27.44
C PRO A 257 -40.95 -8.81 27.54
N ASN A 258 -41.54 -7.67 27.27
CA ASN A 258 -41.24 -6.27 27.53
C ASN A 258 -40.88 -5.96 28.99
N ASP A 259 -39.98 -4.96 29.20
CA ASP A 259 -40.17 -3.88 30.19
C ASP A 259 -39.21 -2.73 29.85
N ARG A 260 -39.74 -1.67 29.56
CA ARG A 260 -39.90 -0.26 29.99
C ARG A 260 -39.04 0.12 31.19
N GLU A 261 -38.25 1.20 31.14
CA GLU A 261 -38.56 2.56 31.59
C GLU A 261 -37.33 3.47 31.54
N ARG A 262 -37.52 4.60 30.90
CA ARG A 262 -37.45 6.03 31.33
C ARG A 262 -36.17 6.54 31.99
N GLY A 263 -35.71 7.70 31.46
CA GLY A 263 -35.06 8.74 32.22
C GLY A 263 -34.14 9.68 31.45
N LYS A 264 -34.71 10.73 30.84
CA LYS A 264 -34.01 12.04 30.68
C LYS A 264 -34.37 12.89 31.90
N PRO A 265 -33.62 13.95 32.30
CA PRO A 265 -33.31 15.13 31.48
C PRO A 265 -32.05 15.95 31.85
N ASN A 266 -31.72 16.89 30.94
CA ASN A 266 -31.29 18.29 31.11
C ASN A 266 -30.15 18.71 32.06
N GLY A 267 -29.23 19.52 31.52
CA GLY A 267 -28.40 20.44 32.28
C GLY A 267 -27.41 21.26 31.44
N ARG A 268 -27.94 22.32 30.82
CA ARG A 268 -27.17 23.51 30.33
C ARG A 268 -26.35 24.11 31.47
N LYS A 269 -25.09 24.55 31.18
CA LYS A 269 -24.60 25.88 31.63
C LYS A 269 -23.36 26.32 30.87
N THR A 270 -23.48 27.47 30.32
CA THR A 270 -22.52 28.44 29.75
C THR A 270 -21.70 29.14 30.83
N ALA A 271 -20.44 29.48 30.51
CA ALA A 271 -19.70 30.67 30.98
C ALA A 271 -18.35 30.68 30.24
N GLN A 272 -18.13 31.54 29.28
CA GLN A 272 -17.66 32.96 29.32
C GLN A 272 -16.21 33.13 29.76
N THR A 273 -15.39 33.48 28.75
CA THR A 273 -14.34 34.52 28.65
C THR A 273 -13.45 34.83 29.82
N LYS A 274 -12.12 34.83 29.59
CA LYS A 274 -11.26 36.01 29.87
C LYS A 274 -10.00 36.05 29.01
N LYS A 275 -9.90 37.15 28.26
CA LYS A 275 -8.69 37.66 27.59
C LYS A 275 -7.67 38.10 28.66
N HIS A 276 -6.39 37.85 28.42
CA HIS A 276 -5.35 38.79 28.90
C HIS A 276 -4.24 38.88 27.85
N ALA A 277 -4.10 40.08 27.37
CA ALA A 277 -2.99 40.57 26.57
C ALA A 277 -1.81 40.95 27.49
N GLY A 278 -0.59 40.73 27.03
CA GLY A 278 0.61 41.23 27.65
C GLY A 278 1.77 41.21 26.67
N LYS A 279 2.18 42.41 26.28
CA LYS A 279 3.22 42.76 25.31
C LYS A 279 4.65 42.61 25.89
N PRO A 280 5.70 42.87 25.10
CA PRO A 280 7.02 42.24 25.13
C PRO A 280 8.09 43.14 25.77
N ARG A 281 9.26 42.57 26.11
CA ARG A 281 10.56 43.22 26.26
C ARG A 281 11.67 42.19 26.38
N SER A 282 12.60 42.35 25.63
CA SER A 282 13.98 42.68 25.29
C SER A 282 14.71 41.45 24.80
#